data_d9e710b2327ede7b75d1551914c25fbe
#
_entry.id   d9e710b2327ede7b75d1551914c25fbe
#
_cell.length_a   1.000
_cell.length_b   1.000
_cell.length_c   1.000
_cell.angle_alpha   90.00
_cell.angle_beta   90.00
_cell.angle_gamma   90.00
#
_symmetry.space_group_name_H-M   'P 1'
#
loop_
_entity.id
_entity.type
_entity.pdbx_description
1 polymer ?
#
loop_
_entity_poly.entity_id
_entity_poly.type
_entity_poly.pdbx_seq_one_letter_code
_entity_poly.pdbx_strand_id
1 'polypeptide(L)'
;MKRARLLLISLFNFCILVAQPTYQIKHYSVNDGMSQGIVQTIIQDKKGFLWFGTWNGLNKFDGYTFKNYKTSYKDGYILNTNRISQIAETKYGDIWCQAYDGRVY
;
A
#
# COMPACT_ATOMS: atom_id res chain seq x y z
N MET A 1 -15.91 -52.67 1.19
CA MET A 1 -14.92 -51.86 1.89
C MET A 1 -13.97 -51.10 0.96
N LYS A 2 -13.51 -51.67 -0.13
CA LYS A 2 -12.67 -50.94 -1.11
C LYS A 2 -13.39 -49.72 -1.78
N ARG A 3 -14.71 -49.81 -2.00
CA ARG A 3 -15.52 -48.74 -2.61
C ARG A 3 -15.65 -47.50 -1.70
N ALA A 4 -15.74 -47.68 -0.38
CA ALA A 4 -15.82 -46.57 0.57
C ALA A 4 -14.51 -45.77 0.67
N ARG A 5 -13.37 -46.44 0.54
CA ARG A 5 -12.03 -45.77 0.52
C ARG A 5 -11.83 -44.92 -0.73
N LEU A 6 -12.28 -45.39 -1.89
CA LEU A 6 -12.21 -44.62 -3.14
C LEU A 6 -13.11 -43.38 -3.11
N LEU A 7 -14.29 -43.45 -2.51
CA LEU A 7 -15.20 -42.32 -2.32
C LEU A 7 -14.60 -41.25 -1.38
N LEU A 8 -13.95 -41.65 -0.30
CA LEU A 8 -13.27 -40.77 0.62
C LEU A 8 -12.09 -40.02 -0.04
N ILE A 9 -11.29 -40.70 -0.87
CA ILE A 9 -10.19 -40.08 -1.62
C ILE A 9 -10.73 -39.09 -2.65
N SER A 10 -11.85 -39.40 -3.33
CA SER A 10 -12.50 -38.52 -4.29
C SER A 10 -13.05 -37.25 -3.63
N LEU A 11 -13.67 -37.37 -2.45
CA LEU A 11 -14.14 -36.23 -1.65
C LEU A 11 -13.01 -35.32 -1.17
N PHE A 12 -11.88 -35.90 -0.77
CA PHE A 12 -10.69 -35.16 -0.35
C PHE A 12 -10.09 -34.35 -1.50
N ASN A 13 -10.01 -34.89 -2.70
CA ASN A 13 -9.54 -34.17 -3.88
C ASN A 13 -10.47 -33.03 -4.28
N PHE A 14 -11.79 -33.18 -4.13
CA PHE A 14 -12.75 -32.13 -4.39
C PHE A 14 -12.59 -30.93 -3.44
N CYS A 15 -12.31 -31.18 -2.15
CA CYS A 15 -12.04 -30.12 -1.18
C CYS A 15 -10.79 -29.30 -1.50
N ILE A 16 -9.75 -29.90 -2.06
CA ILE A 16 -8.51 -29.19 -2.45
C ILE A 16 -8.77 -28.23 -3.61
N LEU A 17 -9.64 -28.60 -4.55
CA LEU A 17 -9.99 -27.74 -5.69
C LEU A 17 -10.77 -26.48 -5.30
N VAL A 18 -11.55 -26.52 -4.20
CA VAL A 18 -12.34 -25.38 -3.70
C VAL A 18 -11.50 -24.41 -2.86
N ALA A 19 -10.34 -24.84 -2.37
CA ALA A 19 -9.48 -24.08 -1.46
C ALA A 19 -8.49 -23.13 -2.16
N GLN A 20 -8.60 -22.91 -3.47
CA GLN A 20 -7.72 -21.99 -4.19
C GLN A 20 -8.12 -20.52 -3.90
N PRO A 21 -7.17 -19.66 -3.46
CA PRO A 21 -7.47 -18.26 -3.21
C PRO A 21 -7.79 -17.54 -4.53
N THR A 22 -8.87 -16.78 -4.55
CA THR A 22 -9.21 -15.90 -5.66
C THR A 22 -8.58 -14.53 -5.42
N TYR A 23 -7.66 -14.14 -6.29
CA TYR A 23 -7.04 -12.81 -6.25
C TYR A 23 -7.82 -11.85 -7.13
N GLN A 24 -8.10 -10.67 -6.59
CA GLN A 24 -8.63 -9.55 -7.35
C GLN A 24 -7.56 -8.48 -7.50
N ILE A 25 -7.30 -8.05 -8.73
CA ILE A 25 -6.36 -6.97 -9.02
C ILE A 25 -7.15 -5.69 -9.15
N LYS A 26 -6.80 -4.68 -8.34
CA LYS A 26 -7.38 -3.36 -8.38
C LYS A 26 -6.30 -2.34 -8.72
N HIS A 27 -6.54 -1.56 -9.76
CA HIS A 27 -5.64 -0.49 -10.19
C HIS A 27 -6.01 0.83 -9.55
N TYR A 28 -5.00 1.53 -9.06
CA TYR A 28 -5.11 2.90 -8.55
C TYR A 28 -4.18 3.81 -9.32
N SER A 29 -4.66 4.99 -9.65
CA SER A 29 -3.95 5.97 -10.46
C SER A 29 -4.17 7.40 -9.95
N VAL A 30 -3.66 8.36 -10.68
CA VAL A 30 -3.91 9.79 -10.43
C VAL A 30 -5.41 10.09 -10.49
N ASN A 31 -6.18 9.40 -11.32
CA ASN A 31 -7.63 9.55 -11.40
C ASN A 31 -8.36 9.12 -10.12
N ASP A 32 -7.75 8.28 -9.30
CA ASP A 32 -8.29 7.83 -8.02
C ASP A 32 -7.84 8.72 -6.83
N GLY A 33 -7.07 9.76 -7.10
CA GLY A 33 -6.62 10.73 -6.11
C GLY A 33 -5.14 10.65 -5.74
N MET A 34 -4.35 9.77 -6.35
CA MET A 34 -2.89 9.79 -6.16
C MET A 34 -2.28 11.10 -6.70
N SER A 35 -1.27 11.60 -6.02
CA SER A 35 -0.60 12.84 -6.43
C SER A 35 0.26 12.67 -7.68
N GLN A 36 0.77 11.48 -7.92
CA GLN A 36 1.63 11.12 -9.05
C GLN A 36 1.64 9.61 -9.24
N GLY A 37 1.76 9.16 -10.51
CA GLY A 37 1.79 7.72 -10.84
C GLY A 37 3.14 7.05 -10.63
N ILE A 38 4.24 7.81 -10.49
CA ILE A 38 5.58 7.23 -10.23
C ILE A 38 5.78 7.09 -8.73
N VAL A 39 5.68 5.86 -8.25
CA VAL A 39 5.84 5.48 -6.86
C VAL A 39 7.26 4.96 -6.63
N GLN A 40 7.99 5.56 -5.69
CA GLN A 40 9.36 5.19 -5.33
C GLN A 40 9.41 4.23 -4.14
N THR A 41 8.50 4.40 -3.19
CA THR A 41 8.50 3.62 -1.96
C THR A 41 7.08 3.44 -1.43
N ILE A 42 6.85 2.29 -0.81
CA ILE A 42 5.56 1.94 -0.20
C ILE A 42 5.84 1.32 1.16
N ILE A 43 5.10 1.77 2.17
CA ILE A 43 5.04 1.09 3.47
C ILE A 43 3.59 0.93 3.92
N GLN A 44 3.36 -0.06 4.78
CA GLN A 44 2.13 -0.16 5.56
C GLN A 44 2.45 0.17 7.02
N ASP A 45 1.71 1.11 7.60
CA ASP A 45 1.88 1.45 9.00
C ASP A 45 1.18 0.46 9.94
N LYS A 46 1.43 0.58 11.24
CA LYS A 46 0.84 -0.30 12.26
C LYS A 46 -0.68 -0.21 12.36
N LYS A 47 -1.25 0.90 11.89
CA LYS A 47 -2.70 1.11 11.83
C LYS A 47 -3.35 0.50 10.58
N GLY A 48 -2.53 -0.01 9.65
CA GLY A 48 -2.98 -0.63 8.40
C GLY A 48 -3.07 0.32 7.21
N PHE A 49 -2.74 1.60 7.36
CA PHE A 49 -2.69 2.55 6.24
C PHE A 49 -1.49 2.29 5.35
N LEU A 50 -1.69 2.42 4.04
CA LEU A 50 -0.60 2.39 3.07
C LEU A 50 -0.10 3.81 2.81
N TRP A 51 1.23 3.94 2.73
CA TRP A 51 1.90 5.18 2.44
C TRP A 51 2.74 5.03 1.18
N PHE A 52 2.55 5.95 0.25
CA PHE A 52 3.24 5.95 -1.03
C PHE A 52 4.09 7.20 -1.16
N GLY A 53 5.39 7.01 -1.26
CA GLY A 53 6.31 8.10 -1.64
C GLY A 53 6.38 8.20 -3.15
N THR A 54 5.97 9.34 -3.69
CA THR A 54 5.92 9.58 -5.13
C THR A 54 6.85 10.71 -5.54
N TRP A 55 6.95 10.95 -6.83
CA TRP A 55 7.68 12.10 -7.36
C TRP A 55 6.98 13.44 -7.09
N ASN A 56 5.76 13.42 -6.61
CA ASN A 56 5.00 14.63 -6.31
C ASN A 56 4.27 14.56 -4.96
N GLY A 57 4.98 14.16 -3.93
CA GLY A 57 4.49 14.15 -2.57
C GLY A 57 4.30 12.78 -1.96
N LEU A 58 3.87 12.78 -0.72
CA LEU A 58 3.53 11.63 0.08
C LEU A 58 2.03 11.40 0.02
N ASN A 59 1.60 10.16 -0.18
CA ASN A 59 0.19 9.78 -0.22
C ASN A 59 -0.11 8.78 0.87
N LYS A 60 -1.17 9.00 1.62
CA LYS A 60 -1.76 8.05 2.56
C LYS A 60 -3.03 7.46 1.97
N PHE A 61 -3.17 6.15 2.03
CA PHE A 61 -4.32 5.43 1.53
C PHE A 61 -4.98 4.62 2.63
N ASP A 62 -6.28 4.81 2.83
CA ASP A 62 -7.09 4.14 3.87
C ASP A 62 -7.86 2.91 3.36
N GLY A 63 -7.67 2.52 2.11
CA GLY A 63 -8.42 1.48 1.41
C GLY A 63 -9.49 2.02 0.47
N TYR A 64 -9.82 3.31 0.57
CA TYR A 64 -10.88 3.95 -0.20
C TYR A 64 -10.43 5.24 -0.88
N THR A 65 -9.72 6.11 -0.15
CA THR A 65 -9.31 7.43 -0.63
C THR A 65 -7.84 7.70 -0.36
N PHE A 66 -7.26 8.60 -1.16
CA PHE A 66 -5.90 9.09 -0.99
C PHE A 66 -5.89 10.47 -0.33
N LYS A 67 -5.05 10.63 0.69
CA LYS A 67 -4.70 11.94 1.24
C LYS A 67 -3.29 12.29 0.80
N ASN A 68 -3.14 13.46 0.15
CA ASN A 68 -1.88 13.91 -0.41
C ASN A 68 -1.22 14.93 0.52
N TYR A 69 0.08 14.75 0.74
CA TYR A 69 0.94 15.69 1.47
C TYR A 69 2.00 16.21 0.50
N LYS A 70 1.92 17.49 0.19
CA LYS A 70 2.84 18.22 -0.69
C LYS A 70 3.25 19.51 -0.04
N THR A 71 4.23 20.20 -0.63
CA THR A 71 4.51 21.59 -0.27
C THR A 71 3.26 22.44 -0.39
N SER A 72 2.86 23.04 0.71
CA SER A 72 1.75 23.99 0.74
C SER A 72 2.12 25.18 1.61
N TYR A 73 2.14 26.35 0.99
CA TYR A 73 2.37 27.60 1.71
C TYR A 73 1.18 27.97 2.63
N LYS A 74 0.00 27.44 2.35
CA LYS A 74 -1.22 27.70 3.13
C LYS A 74 -1.27 26.90 4.43
N ASP A 75 -0.74 25.68 4.43
CA ASP A 75 -0.85 24.75 5.56
C ASP A 75 0.43 24.68 6.39
N GLY A 76 1.44 25.49 6.07
CA GLY A 76 2.71 25.52 6.79
C GLY A 76 3.63 24.31 6.53
N TYR A 77 3.26 23.39 5.65
CA TYR A 77 4.09 22.28 5.25
C TYR A 77 5.03 22.70 4.13
N ILE A 78 6.30 22.86 4.44
CA ILE A 78 7.31 23.27 3.46
C ILE A 78 8.26 22.10 3.22
N LEU A 79 8.01 21.35 2.15
CA LEU A 79 9.00 20.46 1.58
C LEU A 79 9.82 21.23 0.55
N ASN A 80 11.13 21.11 0.56
CA ASN A 80 11.98 21.73 -0.47
C ASN A 80 11.75 21.10 -1.86
N THR A 81 11.40 19.83 -1.86
CA THR A 81 11.00 19.08 -3.06
C THR A 81 9.89 18.12 -2.70
N ASN A 82 8.94 17.92 -3.61
CA ASN A 82 7.86 16.96 -3.43
C ASN A 82 8.27 15.52 -3.79
N ARG A 83 9.48 15.29 -4.27
CA ARG A 83 9.97 13.95 -4.62
C ARG A 83 10.39 13.20 -3.36
N ILE A 84 9.63 12.17 -3.02
CA ILE A 84 9.87 11.33 -1.84
C ILE A 84 10.67 10.09 -2.24
N SER A 85 11.80 9.88 -1.58
CA SER A 85 12.67 8.74 -1.85
C SER A 85 12.48 7.57 -0.89
N GLN A 86 12.20 7.86 0.38
CA GLN A 86 12.02 6.84 1.41
C GLN A 86 10.97 7.26 2.42
N ILE A 87 10.35 6.25 3.04
CA ILE A 87 9.38 6.42 4.13
C ILE A 87 9.74 5.42 5.23
N ALA A 88 9.60 5.84 6.49
CA ALA A 88 9.75 4.97 7.64
C ALA A 88 8.71 5.29 8.71
N GLU A 89 8.27 4.29 9.45
CA GLU A 89 7.46 4.46 10.64
C GLU A 89 8.32 4.29 11.88
N THR A 90 8.19 5.20 12.83
CA THR A 90 8.87 5.09 14.13
C THR A 90 8.13 4.11 15.05
N LYS A 91 8.79 3.69 16.12
CA LYS A 91 8.16 2.86 17.16
C LYS A 91 6.95 3.53 17.83
N TYR A 92 6.85 4.84 17.73
CA TYR A 92 5.73 5.63 18.28
C TYR A 92 4.59 5.88 17.29
N GLY A 93 4.73 5.43 16.04
CA GLY A 93 3.73 5.59 15.00
C GLY A 93 3.85 6.85 14.14
N ASP A 94 4.91 7.63 14.31
CA ASP A 94 5.19 8.78 13.45
C ASP A 94 5.69 8.31 12.09
N ILE A 95 5.24 8.97 11.03
CA ILE A 95 5.70 8.72 9.67
C ILE A 95 6.75 9.77 9.30
N TRP A 96 7.93 9.28 8.99
CA TRP A 96 9.03 10.11 8.51
C TRP A 96 9.25 9.83 7.03
N CYS A 97 9.45 10.87 6.26
CA CYS A 97 9.81 10.72 4.86
C CYS A 97 11.09 11.48 4.53
N GLN A 98 11.90 10.86 3.68
CA GLN A 98 13.08 11.49 3.13
C GLN A 98 12.77 11.96 1.72
N ALA A 99 13.02 13.24 1.46
CA ALA A 99 12.95 13.80 0.13
C ALA A 99 14.21 13.50 -0.69
N TYR A 100 14.13 13.68 -1.98
CA TYR A 100 15.21 13.37 -2.92
C TYR A 100 16.47 14.24 -2.71
N ASP A 101 16.33 15.42 -2.07
CA ASP A 101 17.43 16.29 -1.67
C ASP A 101 18.15 15.83 -0.38
N GLY A 102 17.74 14.69 0.19
CA GLY A 102 18.29 14.10 1.40
C GLY A 102 17.71 14.62 2.71
N ARG A 103 16.82 15.61 2.67
CA ARG A 103 16.16 16.13 3.87
C ARG A 103 15.07 15.17 4.37
N VAL A 104 14.91 15.14 5.69
CA VAL A 104 13.93 14.29 6.37
C VAL A 104 12.87 15.19 7.01
N TYR A 105 11.62 14.76 6.89
CA TYR A 105 10.42 15.44 7.36
C TYR A 105 9.56 14.54 8.21
#